data_2bca38ac6014649e53ed5d072f253432
#
_entry.id   2bca38ac6014649e53ed5d072f253432
#
_cell.length_a   1.000
_cell.length_b   1.000
_cell.length_c   1.000
_cell.angle_alpha   90.00
_cell.angle_beta   90.00
_cell.angle_gamma   90.00
#
_symmetry.space_group_name_H-M   'P 1'
#
loop_
_entity.id
_entity.type
_entity.pdbx_description
1 polymer ?
#
loop_
_entity_poly.entity_id
_entity_poly.type
_entity_poly.pdbx_seq_one_letter_code
_entity_poly.pdbx_strand_id
1 'polypeptide(L)'
;MKRFAPKNSTRANLTLTLVLGLASYQPPLNSQEPQRIHFRDVSREAGLTAAPPLHLQKKFLVETMGGGIALFDCDNDGKLDIVVTNESSVDRYLKGGDAMVMLYHQDSALHFSDATVKAGLNTKGWGMGVAVADYDNDGLPDIYVTGYGRSVLYHNLGGCKFEDVTEKAHVGGGGFSVGAAWGDYDGDDRLDLFVSRYVYTDLDHLPGPGSKGFGYRDVQIEQPVGHDGYTDLLYRNRGDGTFEEVGAKAGVSNPDHRLGMGVVWADYDNDGRPDLFVANDMSANYVFRNKHDGTFEDLGVSAAVALGERGETQGNMAADFGDVAHDGTLSVLITRYAHQPLSLYHYNGTEGFVDDTYVSGLGHVDRNMTRWGGGFADFDDDGWNDILVANGNFSPLIDAIPTDPRYVEPMLLFRNTGNARFADVSEASGLNQSALQSRRGTAFGDIDSDGNVDVVTYNVGAPPSLFLNVTKTANHRAEFRLEGTKSNKAAIGARVTVVTASASGEVKRIDELRGGGSYLSSNDQRLHFGLGSASVMSRVLIRWPSGVVEELKDVPADAIYLVVEGQGIKRTVKFVPATK
;
A
#
# COMPACT_ATOMS: atom_id res chain seq x y z
N MET A 1 -65.67 -42.21 -49.07
CA MET A 1 -65.55 -42.93 -50.35
C MET A 1 -64.26 -42.51 -51.04
N LYS A 2 -63.58 -43.49 -51.59
CA LYS A 2 -62.32 -43.51 -52.42
C LYS A 2 -61.00 -43.51 -51.66
N ARG A 3 -60.47 -44.72 -51.53
CA ARG A 3 -59.12 -45.12 -51.24
C ARG A 3 -58.19 -44.73 -52.40
N PHE A 4 -56.96 -44.27 -52.07
CA PHE A 4 -55.85 -44.38 -52.99
C PHE A 4 -54.63 -44.97 -52.25
N ALA A 5 -53.99 -45.94 -52.88
CA ALA A 5 -52.91 -46.77 -52.42
C ALA A 5 -51.53 -46.09 -52.56
N PRO A 6 -50.50 -46.58 -51.86
CA PRO A 6 -49.18 -45.90 -51.81
C PRO A 6 -48.32 -46.27 -53.01
N LYS A 7 -47.54 -45.30 -53.49
CA LYS A 7 -46.45 -45.51 -54.44
C LYS A 7 -45.13 -45.72 -53.68
N ASN A 8 -44.49 -46.84 -53.97
CA ASN A 8 -43.12 -47.15 -53.59
C ASN A 8 -42.13 -46.13 -54.19
N SER A 9 -41.25 -45.59 -53.36
CA SER A 9 -40.05 -44.90 -53.78
C SER A 9 -38.83 -45.56 -53.14
N THR A 10 -37.98 -46.09 -54.02
CA THR A 10 -36.68 -46.71 -53.75
C THR A 10 -35.75 -45.72 -53.04
N ARG A 11 -35.29 -46.05 -51.84
CA ARG A 11 -34.24 -45.30 -51.15
C ARG A 11 -32.87 -45.79 -51.65
N ALA A 12 -32.11 -44.91 -52.31
CA ALA A 12 -30.67 -45.09 -52.54
C ALA A 12 -29.92 -44.70 -51.25
N ASN A 13 -29.23 -45.66 -50.67
CA ASN A 13 -28.32 -45.43 -49.54
C ASN A 13 -27.02 -44.83 -50.08
N LEU A 14 -26.77 -43.57 -49.79
CA LEU A 14 -25.46 -42.90 -49.98
C LEU A 14 -24.69 -43.03 -48.67
N THR A 15 -23.71 -43.92 -48.64
CA THR A 15 -22.77 -44.03 -47.50
C THR A 15 -21.70 -42.95 -47.64
N LEU A 16 -21.81 -41.91 -46.84
CA LEU A 16 -20.80 -40.85 -46.75
C LEU A 16 -19.72 -41.29 -45.76
N THR A 17 -18.55 -41.67 -46.25
CA THR A 17 -17.38 -42.00 -45.41
C THR A 17 -16.70 -40.70 -45.02
N LEU A 18 -16.90 -40.27 -43.73
CA LEU A 18 -16.23 -39.12 -43.16
C LEU A 18 -14.81 -39.55 -42.74
N VAL A 19 -13.80 -39.15 -43.48
CA VAL A 19 -12.39 -39.29 -43.07
C VAL A 19 -12.07 -38.13 -42.13
N LEU A 20 -12.10 -38.38 -40.81
CA LEU A 20 -11.58 -37.46 -39.80
C LEU A 20 -10.05 -37.47 -39.84
N GLY A 21 -9.47 -36.50 -40.52
CA GLY A 21 -8.06 -36.17 -40.38
C GLY A 21 -7.81 -35.60 -38.97
N LEU A 22 -7.26 -36.41 -38.06
CA LEU A 22 -6.66 -35.92 -36.83
C LEU A 22 -5.40 -35.11 -37.20
N ALA A 23 -5.56 -33.80 -37.40
CA ALA A 23 -4.44 -32.88 -37.33
C ALA A 23 -3.98 -32.85 -35.88
N SER A 24 -2.85 -33.45 -35.56
CA SER A 24 -2.16 -33.30 -34.29
C SER A 24 -1.78 -31.83 -34.14
N TYR A 25 -2.53 -31.09 -33.34
CA TYR A 25 -2.13 -29.77 -32.90
C TYR A 25 -0.92 -29.96 -31.98
N GLN A 26 0.27 -29.74 -32.52
CA GLN A 26 1.47 -29.51 -31.71
C GLN A 26 1.43 -28.05 -31.30
N PRO A 27 1.33 -27.72 -30.00
CA PRO A 27 1.52 -26.36 -29.57
C PRO A 27 2.95 -25.94 -29.94
N PRO A 28 3.18 -24.63 -30.24
CA PRO A 28 4.51 -24.17 -30.57
C PRO A 28 5.46 -24.45 -29.37
N LEU A 29 6.60 -25.09 -29.68
CA LEU A 29 7.67 -25.47 -28.75
C LEU A 29 8.43 -24.23 -28.21
N ASN A 30 7.73 -23.19 -27.77
CA ASN A 30 8.28 -22.04 -27.09
C ASN A 30 7.24 -21.35 -26.18
N SER A 31 6.46 -22.12 -25.42
CA SER A 31 5.89 -21.56 -24.20
C SER A 31 7.00 -21.65 -23.13
N GLN A 32 7.77 -20.60 -22.96
CA GLN A 32 8.37 -20.38 -21.64
C GLN A 32 7.23 -20.57 -20.64
N GLU A 33 7.42 -21.43 -19.65
CA GLU A 33 6.48 -21.48 -18.52
C GLU A 33 6.29 -20.03 -18.04
N PRO A 34 5.05 -19.59 -17.75
CA PRO A 34 4.85 -18.25 -17.26
C PRO A 34 5.76 -18.07 -16.04
N GLN A 35 6.56 -17.03 -16.06
CA GLN A 35 7.51 -16.70 -15.01
C GLN A 35 6.75 -16.67 -13.69
N ARG A 36 7.18 -17.48 -12.71
CA ARG A 36 6.47 -17.63 -11.46
C ARG A 36 7.08 -16.69 -10.44
N ILE A 37 6.33 -15.69 -10.01
CA ILE A 37 6.68 -14.89 -8.83
C ILE A 37 6.77 -15.84 -7.64
N HIS A 38 7.88 -15.77 -6.90
CA HIS A 38 8.11 -16.68 -5.79
C HIS A 38 8.77 -16.00 -4.61
N PHE A 39 8.15 -16.13 -3.43
CA PHE A 39 8.62 -15.59 -2.17
C PHE A 39 9.06 -16.69 -1.20
N ARG A 40 10.03 -16.37 -0.36
CA ARG A 40 10.49 -17.19 0.75
C ARG A 40 10.33 -16.42 2.06
N ASP A 41 9.62 -17.00 3.02
CA ASP A 41 9.55 -16.45 4.38
C ASP A 41 10.88 -16.68 5.10
N VAL A 42 11.56 -15.58 5.42
CA VAL A 42 12.85 -15.59 6.14
C VAL A 42 12.76 -14.92 7.51
N SER A 43 11.57 -14.57 7.96
CA SER A 43 11.33 -13.80 9.18
C SER A 43 12.15 -14.26 10.37
N ARG A 44 12.11 -15.57 10.65
CA ARG A 44 12.82 -16.16 11.78
C ARG A 44 14.34 -16.20 11.57
N GLU A 45 14.77 -16.51 10.35
CA GLU A 45 16.19 -16.57 9.98
C GLU A 45 16.81 -15.15 10.07
N ALA A 46 16.04 -14.15 9.69
CA ALA A 46 16.42 -12.74 9.74
C ALA A 46 16.42 -12.14 11.17
N GLY A 47 15.97 -12.88 12.19
CA GLY A 47 15.95 -12.39 13.58
C GLY A 47 14.68 -11.67 13.99
N LEU A 48 13.64 -11.63 13.15
CA LEU A 48 12.33 -11.04 13.49
C LEU A 48 11.56 -12.01 14.40
N THR A 49 11.85 -11.99 15.69
CA THR A 49 11.30 -12.96 16.65
C THR A 49 10.51 -12.36 17.79
N ALA A 50 10.63 -11.05 18.02
CA ALA A 50 9.84 -10.35 19.01
C ALA A 50 8.44 -10.03 18.47
N ALA A 51 7.43 -10.15 19.29
CA ALA A 51 6.05 -9.87 18.93
C ALA A 51 5.45 -8.81 19.83
N PRO A 52 4.56 -7.95 19.32
CA PRO A 52 3.67 -7.18 20.16
C PRO A 52 2.87 -8.13 21.08
N PRO A 53 2.51 -7.70 22.28
CA PRO A 53 1.75 -8.54 23.19
C PRO A 53 0.39 -8.94 22.60
N LEU A 54 0.10 -10.24 22.50
CA LEU A 54 -1.14 -10.77 21.96
C LEU A 54 -2.33 -10.52 22.90
N HIS A 55 -3.42 -9.96 22.38
CA HIS A 55 -4.72 -9.88 23.03
C HIS A 55 -5.78 -10.68 22.27
N LEU A 56 -6.23 -11.79 22.86
CA LEU A 56 -7.17 -12.73 22.24
C LEU A 56 -8.62 -12.23 22.23
N GLN A 57 -8.97 -11.18 23.01
CA GLN A 57 -10.33 -10.67 23.10
C GLN A 57 -10.43 -9.26 22.53
N LYS A 58 -10.29 -9.13 21.22
CA LYS A 58 -10.49 -7.86 20.53
C LYS A 58 -11.98 -7.57 20.39
N LYS A 59 -12.56 -6.90 21.36
CA LYS A 59 -13.99 -6.57 21.41
C LYS A 59 -14.34 -5.19 20.91
N PHE A 60 -13.42 -4.25 21.10
CA PHE A 60 -13.62 -2.85 20.79
C PHE A 60 -12.88 -2.46 19.52
N LEU A 61 -13.43 -1.54 18.74
CA LEU A 61 -12.81 -1.10 17.48
C LEU A 61 -11.36 -0.62 17.70
N VAL A 62 -11.10 0.11 18.78
CA VAL A 62 -9.76 0.56 19.11
C VAL A 62 -8.76 -0.60 19.30
N GLU A 63 -9.22 -1.79 19.67
CA GLU A 63 -8.39 -3.00 19.84
C GLU A 63 -8.19 -3.77 18.51
N THR A 64 -9.00 -3.47 17.49
CA THR A 64 -9.00 -4.23 16.23
C THR A 64 -8.27 -3.51 15.10
N MET A 65 -8.15 -2.19 15.21
CA MET A 65 -7.42 -1.34 14.27
C MET A 65 -5.97 -1.14 14.72
N GLY A 66 -5.12 -0.68 13.83
CA GLY A 66 -3.68 -0.57 14.04
C GLY A 66 -2.92 -1.60 13.22
N GLY A 67 -1.61 -1.68 13.42
CA GLY A 67 -0.75 -2.60 12.68
C GLY A 67 -0.03 -1.97 11.50
N GLY A 68 0.45 -0.73 11.68
CA GLY A 68 1.33 -0.07 10.71
C GLY A 68 2.75 -0.65 10.75
N ILE A 69 3.39 -0.67 9.58
CA ILE A 69 4.77 -1.12 9.37
C ILE A 69 5.46 -0.23 8.34
N ALA A 70 6.74 0.08 8.52
CA ALA A 70 7.48 0.86 7.55
C ALA A 70 8.89 0.32 7.32
N LEU A 71 9.39 0.54 6.09
CA LEU A 71 10.75 0.31 5.66
C LEU A 71 11.48 1.64 5.48
N PHE A 72 12.67 1.77 6.02
CA PHE A 72 13.50 2.97 5.87
C PHE A 72 14.94 2.70 6.32
N ASP A 73 15.88 3.51 5.87
CA ASP A 73 17.29 3.44 6.24
C ASP A 73 17.56 4.52 7.31
N CYS A 74 17.52 4.13 8.60
CA CYS A 74 17.51 5.09 9.72
C CYS A 74 18.87 5.75 9.99
N ASP A 75 19.98 5.22 9.48
CA ASP A 75 21.32 5.76 9.67
C ASP A 75 22.09 6.03 8.36
N ASN A 76 21.39 5.90 7.22
CA ASN A 76 21.93 6.11 5.88
C ASN A 76 23.10 5.15 5.55
N ASP A 77 23.08 3.91 6.09
CA ASP A 77 24.11 2.90 5.80
C ASP A 77 23.80 2.09 4.52
N GLY A 78 22.63 2.30 3.93
CA GLY A 78 22.17 1.68 2.70
C GLY A 78 21.39 0.38 2.92
N LYS A 79 21.14 -0.01 4.17
CA LYS A 79 20.29 -1.14 4.54
C LYS A 79 18.96 -0.67 5.10
N LEU A 80 17.88 -1.34 4.75
CA LEU A 80 16.55 -0.99 5.24
C LEU A 80 16.30 -1.58 6.63
N ASP A 81 15.83 -0.73 7.52
CA ASP A 81 15.32 -1.08 8.84
C ASP A 81 13.81 -1.25 8.81
N ILE A 82 13.25 -1.91 9.82
CA ILE A 82 11.82 -2.15 9.93
C ILE A 82 11.30 -1.51 11.23
N VAL A 83 10.33 -0.61 11.13
CA VAL A 83 9.58 -0.13 12.29
C VAL A 83 8.15 -0.66 12.23
N VAL A 84 7.66 -1.20 13.35
CA VAL A 84 6.29 -1.71 13.49
C VAL A 84 5.61 -1.04 14.67
N THR A 85 4.31 -0.77 14.56
CA THR A 85 3.53 -0.25 15.68
C THR A 85 3.23 -1.35 16.69
N ASN A 86 3.14 -0.99 17.96
CA ASN A 86 2.72 -1.90 19.02
C ASN A 86 1.23 -1.78 19.27
N GLU A 87 0.54 -2.90 19.12
CA GLU A 87 -0.84 -3.02 19.54
C GLU A 87 -0.96 -2.93 21.07
N SER A 88 -2.14 -2.53 21.55
CA SER A 88 -2.47 -2.55 22.97
C SER A 88 -3.88 -3.10 23.17
N SER A 89 -4.37 -3.01 24.40
CA SER A 89 -5.77 -3.21 24.76
C SER A 89 -6.20 -2.09 25.69
N VAL A 90 -7.50 -1.93 25.86
CA VAL A 90 -8.06 -0.95 26.79
C VAL A 90 -7.42 -1.09 28.18
N ASP A 91 -7.38 -2.33 28.71
CA ASP A 91 -6.80 -2.61 30.04
C ASP A 91 -5.32 -2.25 30.15
N ARG A 92 -4.53 -2.48 29.12
CA ARG A 92 -3.08 -2.18 29.12
C ARG A 92 -2.85 -0.68 29.00
N TYR A 93 -3.57 -0.03 28.09
CA TYR A 93 -3.47 1.40 27.88
C TYR A 93 -3.82 2.18 29.17
N LEU A 94 -4.91 1.81 29.86
CA LEU A 94 -5.31 2.43 31.12
C LEU A 94 -4.31 2.20 32.27
N LYS A 95 -3.44 1.18 32.16
CA LYS A 95 -2.33 0.92 33.09
C LYS A 95 -1.02 1.60 32.66
N GLY A 96 -1.04 2.50 31.67
CA GLY A 96 0.10 3.29 31.23
C GLY A 96 0.68 2.87 29.88
N GLY A 97 0.13 1.86 29.22
CA GLY A 97 0.54 1.44 27.87
C GLY A 97 1.96 0.86 27.79
N ASP A 98 2.34 0.48 26.57
CA ASP A 98 3.68 0.01 26.19
C ASP A 98 4.35 1.03 25.26
N ALA A 99 5.59 0.79 24.83
CA ALA A 99 6.20 1.56 23.75
C ALA A 99 5.30 1.51 22.51
N MET A 100 5.07 2.64 21.83
CA MET A 100 4.13 2.73 20.71
C MET A 100 4.63 2.01 19.46
N VAL A 101 5.94 1.77 19.36
CA VAL A 101 6.59 1.09 18.22
C VAL A 101 7.69 0.15 18.67
N MET A 102 8.11 -0.72 17.77
CA MET A 102 9.35 -1.50 17.82
C MET A 102 10.18 -1.20 16.57
N LEU A 103 11.50 -1.03 16.74
CA LEU A 103 12.46 -0.85 15.66
C LEU A 103 13.37 -2.07 15.58
N TYR A 104 13.40 -2.70 14.42
CA TYR A 104 14.35 -3.72 14.05
C TYR A 104 15.41 -3.10 13.13
N HIS A 105 16.62 -2.94 13.66
CA HIS A 105 17.76 -2.43 12.91
C HIS A 105 18.45 -3.56 12.15
N GLN A 106 18.78 -3.35 10.88
CA GLN A 106 19.49 -4.33 10.06
C GLN A 106 21.01 -4.22 10.30
N ASP A 107 21.52 -4.95 11.30
CA ASP A 107 22.94 -4.93 11.68
C ASP A 107 23.89 -5.43 10.57
N SER A 108 23.43 -6.36 9.76
CA SER A 108 24.11 -6.88 8.57
C SER A 108 23.06 -7.44 7.60
N ALA A 109 23.46 -7.75 6.37
CA ALA A 109 22.54 -8.22 5.34
C ALA A 109 21.57 -9.30 5.87
N LEU A 110 20.27 -9.02 5.85
CA LEU A 110 19.18 -9.87 6.31
C LEU A 110 19.31 -10.33 7.77
N HIS A 111 19.93 -9.52 8.63
CA HIS A 111 20.05 -9.85 10.06
C HIS A 111 19.62 -8.66 10.92
N PHE A 112 18.49 -8.80 11.59
CA PHE A 112 17.83 -7.74 12.36
C PHE A 112 17.93 -7.98 13.86
N SER A 113 18.11 -6.89 14.62
CA SER A 113 18.02 -6.87 16.07
C SER A 113 17.04 -5.82 16.56
N ASP A 114 16.40 -6.06 17.70
CA ASP A 114 15.55 -5.07 18.36
C ASP A 114 16.39 -3.92 18.90
N ALA A 115 16.28 -2.75 18.26
CA ALA A 115 16.97 -1.52 18.63
C ALA A 115 16.07 -0.53 19.38
N THR A 116 14.81 -0.83 19.64
CA THR A 116 13.78 0.08 20.14
C THR A 116 14.25 0.95 21.31
N VAL A 117 14.69 0.33 22.40
CA VAL A 117 15.14 1.04 23.61
C VAL A 117 16.43 1.82 23.35
N LYS A 118 17.36 1.20 22.64
CA LYS A 118 18.65 1.80 22.27
C LYS A 118 18.47 3.01 21.35
N ALA A 119 17.46 2.99 20.51
CA ALA A 119 17.10 4.06 19.60
C ALA A 119 16.36 5.23 20.27
N GLY A 120 15.88 5.08 21.49
CA GLY A 120 15.09 6.11 22.18
C GLY A 120 13.59 6.07 21.89
N LEU A 121 13.08 5.04 21.20
CA LEU A 121 11.67 4.88 20.81
C LEU A 121 10.85 4.26 21.96
N ASN A 122 10.83 4.91 23.12
CA ASN A 122 10.26 4.36 24.35
C ASN A 122 9.02 5.11 24.87
N THR A 123 8.49 6.06 24.10
CA THR A 123 7.25 6.76 24.44
C THR A 123 6.10 5.76 24.54
N LYS A 124 5.42 5.77 25.68
CA LYS A 124 4.32 4.86 25.98
C LYS A 124 3.00 5.38 25.45
N GLY A 125 2.17 4.46 24.98
CA GLY A 125 0.86 4.76 24.43
C GLY A 125 0.24 3.56 23.73
N TRP A 126 -0.52 3.85 22.68
CA TRP A 126 -1.17 2.87 21.83
C TRP A 126 -0.94 3.24 20.37
N GLY A 127 0.09 2.66 19.73
CA GLY A 127 0.43 2.92 18.33
C GLY A 127 -0.56 2.27 17.37
N MET A 128 -0.88 2.98 16.28
CA MET A 128 -1.81 2.53 15.23
C MET A 128 -1.13 2.42 13.87
N GLY A 129 -0.64 3.52 13.33
CA GLY A 129 0.02 3.63 12.04
C GLY A 129 1.38 4.30 12.14
N VAL A 130 2.15 4.23 11.08
CA VAL A 130 3.48 4.84 10.98
C VAL A 130 3.69 5.46 9.60
N ALA A 131 4.26 6.68 9.58
CA ALA A 131 4.67 7.39 8.38
C ALA A 131 6.11 7.89 8.54
N VAL A 132 6.96 7.63 7.56
CA VAL A 132 8.38 7.96 7.59
C VAL A 132 8.71 8.99 6.51
N ALA A 133 9.39 10.08 6.89
CA ALA A 133 9.96 11.07 5.97
C ALA A 133 10.95 11.97 6.70
N ASP A 134 11.82 12.63 5.95
CA ASP A 134 12.68 13.72 6.42
C ASP A 134 11.88 15.03 6.43
N TYR A 135 11.22 15.35 7.58
CA TYR A 135 10.30 16.49 7.64
C TYR A 135 10.99 17.84 7.78
N ASP A 136 12.23 17.87 8.26
CA ASP A 136 12.97 19.11 8.48
C ASP A 136 14.13 19.34 7.50
N ASN A 137 14.24 18.45 6.48
CA ASN A 137 15.21 18.51 5.40
C ASN A 137 16.68 18.39 5.87
N ASP A 138 16.94 17.66 6.97
CA ASP A 138 18.30 17.44 7.47
C ASP A 138 19.02 16.24 6.82
N GLY A 139 18.29 15.44 6.03
CA GLY A 139 18.78 14.26 5.31
C GLY A 139 18.66 12.96 6.07
N LEU A 140 17.96 12.96 7.22
CA LEU A 140 17.68 11.78 8.02
C LEU A 140 16.17 11.52 8.06
N PRO A 141 15.72 10.28 7.86
CA PRO A 141 14.29 9.98 7.92
C PRO A 141 13.78 9.97 9.37
N ASP A 142 12.70 10.70 9.61
CA ASP A 142 11.99 10.80 10.88
C ASP A 142 10.78 9.87 10.91
N ILE A 143 10.23 9.60 12.11
CA ILE A 143 9.12 8.68 12.28
C ILE A 143 7.92 9.40 12.91
N TYR A 144 6.79 9.44 12.21
CA TYR A 144 5.52 9.83 12.81
C TYR A 144 4.67 8.60 13.11
N VAL A 145 4.23 8.46 14.37
CA VAL A 145 3.41 7.34 14.84
C VAL A 145 2.04 7.86 15.22
N THR A 146 1.01 7.41 14.53
CA THR A 146 -0.36 7.69 14.94
C THR A 146 -0.76 6.82 16.12
N GLY A 147 -1.72 7.30 16.94
CA GLY A 147 -2.12 6.53 18.10
C GLY A 147 -3.48 6.92 18.68
N TYR A 148 -3.96 6.11 19.60
CA TYR A 148 -5.11 6.46 20.42
C TYR A 148 -4.68 7.40 21.55
N GLY A 149 -5.41 8.52 21.71
CA GLY A 149 -5.16 9.54 22.71
C GLY A 149 -3.99 10.47 22.40
N ARG A 150 -2.93 9.97 21.77
CA ARG A 150 -1.74 10.73 21.38
C ARG A 150 -1.07 10.11 20.17
N SER A 151 -0.60 10.95 19.24
CA SER A 151 0.38 10.60 18.21
C SER A 151 1.77 11.10 18.61
N VAL A 152 2.84 10.59 17.99
CA VAL A 152 4.22 10.94 18.34
C VAL A 152 5.05 11.22 17.09
N LEU A 153 5.79 12.34 17.09
CA LEU A 153 6.84 12.62 16.11
C LEU A 153 8.20 12.39 16.76
N TYR A 154 8.95 11.44 16.20
CA TYR A 154 10.32 11.17 16.58
C TYR A 154 11.27 11.77 15.53
N HIS A 155 12.07 12.74 15.96
CA HIS A 155 13.14 13.33 15.16
C HIS A 155 14.39 12.46 15.22
N ASN A 156 14.99 12.20 14.08
CA ASN A 156 16.19 11.36 13.93
C ASN A 156 17.46 12.18 14.18
N LEU A 157 18.22 11.80 15.18
CA LEU A 157 19.48 12.45 15.54
C LEU A 157 20.72 11.85 14.84
N GLY A 158 20.50 10.93 13.89
CA GLY A 158 21.53 10.14 13.24
C GLY A 158 21.92 8.88 14.01
N GLY A 159 22.43 7.87 13.27
CA GLY A 159 22.81 6.56 13.81
C GLY A 159 21.67 5.83 14.51
N CYS A 160 20.49 5.90 13.95
CA CYS A 160 19.23 5.34 14.47
C CYS A 160 18.95 5.76 15.92
N LYS A 161 19.11 7.04 16.22
CA LYS A 161 18.77 7.66 17.50
C LYS A 161 17.66 8.66 17.30
N PHE A 162 16.64 8.59 18.12
CA PHE A 162 15.44 9.39 17.99
C PHE A 162 15.09 10.14 19.28
N GLU A 163 14.51 11.32 19.10
CA GLU A 163 13.96 12.16 20.19
C GLU A 163 12.47 12.41 19.94
N ASP A 164 11.64 12.26 20.97
CA ASP A 164 10.22 12.66 20.92
C ASP A 164 10.13 14.19 20.93
N VAL A 165 9.81 14.77 19.77
CA VAL A 165 9.66 16.22 19.60
C VAL A 165 8.20 16.67 19.47
N THR A 166 7.26 15.79 19.71
CA THR A 166 5.81 15.96 19.48
C THR A 166 5.25 17.26 20.04
N GLU A 167 5.54 17.55 21.32
CA GLU A 167 5.04 18.76 21.98
C GLU A 167 5.64 20.03 21.39
N LYS A 168 6.94 20.00 21.07
CA LYS A 168 7.65 21.11 20.43
C LYS A 168 7.13 21.36 19.01
N ALA A 169 6.88 20.27 18.27
CA ALA A 169 6.38 20.31 16.89
C ALA A 169 4.87 20.64 16.80
N HIS A 170 4.12 20.53 17.88
CA HIS A 170 2.65 20.73 17.95
C HIS A 170 1.84 19.74 17.09
N VAL A 171 2.27 18.46 17.01
CA VAL A 171 1.65 17.44 16.17
C VAL A 171 1.07 16.25 16.93
N GLY A 172 0.83 16.40 18.23
CA GLY A 172 0.37 15.30 19.10
C GLY A 172 -1.02 14.77 18.78
N GLY A 173 -1.84 15.52 18.05
CA GLY A 173 -3.18 15.12 17.64
C GLY A 173 -4.11 14.92 18.83
N GLY A 174 -4.56 13.71 19.00
CA GLY A 174 -5.52 13.27 20.02
C GLY A 174 -6.65 12.44 19.41
N GLY A 175 -7.48 11.85 20.24
CA GLY A 175 -8.55 10.96 19.77
C GLY A 175 -8.01 9.65 19.19
N PHE A 176 -8.62 9.13 18.15
CA PHE A 176 -8.25 7.87 17.52
C PHE A 176 -7.63 8.14 16.14
N SER A 177 -6.35 8.52 16.11
CA SER A 177 -5.58 8.72 14.88
C SER A 177 -5.11 7.38 14.34
N VAL A 178 -5.27 7.14 13.04
CA VAL A 178 -4.96 5.87 12.38
C VAL A 178 -4.01 6.02 11.20
N GLY A 179 -4.40 6.62 10.09
CA GLY A 179 -3.53 6.84 8.94
C GLY A 179 -2.74 8.14 9.03
N ALA A 180 -1.55 8.17 8.44
CA ALA A 180 -0.78 9.39 8.25
C ALA A 180 -0.01 9.32 6.92
N ALA A 181 0.17 10.48 6.28
CA ALA A 181 0.94 10.59 5.05
C ALA A 181 1.60 11.97 4.94
N TRP A 182 2.86 11.98 4.49
CA TRP A 182 3.65 13.17 4.24
C TRP A 182 3.50 13.65 2.79
N GLY A 183 3.36 14.96 2.59
CA GLY A 183 3.27 15.57 1.26
C GLY A 183 3.42 17.08 1.33
N ASP A 184 3.99 17.68 0.31
CA ASP A 184 4.09 19.14 0.16
C ASP A 184 2.86 19.65 -0.60
N TYR A 185 1.78 19.96 0.16
CA TYR A 185 0.50 20.31 -0.48
C TYR A 185 0.46 21.74 -1.01
N ASP A 186 1.21 22.68 -0.42
CA ASP A 186 1.19 24.09 -0.82
C ASP A 186 2.38 24.51 -1.71
N GLY A 187 3.31 23.55 -1.98
CA GLY A 187 4.44 23.72 -2.89
C GLY A 187 5.51 24.65 -2.34
N ASP A 188 5.71 24.63 -1.04
CA ASP A 188 6.72 25.44 -0.36
C ASP A 188 8.02 24.68 -0.07
N ASP A 189 8.15 23.46 -0.65
CA ASP A 189 9.30 22.56 -0.55
C ASP A 189 9.55 22.01 0.87
N ARG A 190 8.52 22.02 1.72
CA ARG A 190 8.50 21.39 3.04
C ARG A 190 7.41 20.34 3.12
N LEU A 191 7.69 19.25 3.80
CA LEU A 191 6.71 18.19 3.96
C LEU A 191 5.70 18.54 5.05
N ASP A 192 4.45 18.57 4.66
CA ASP A 192 3.28 18.69 5.51
C ASP A 192 2.77 17.30 5.89
N LEU A 193 1.95 17.22 6.93
CA LEU A 193 1.47 15.95 7.45
C LEU A 193 -0.05 15.92 7.50
N PHE A 194 -0.66 14.98 6.77
CA PHE A 194 -2.07 14.66 6.93
C PHE A 194 -2.26 13.46 7.86
N VAL A 195 -3.26 13.51 8.74
CA VAL A 195 -3.59 12.45 9.70
C VAL A 195 -5.09 12.17 9.62
N SER A 196 -5.47 10.97 9.19
CA SER A 196 -6.85 10.50 9.25
C SER A 196 -7.20 10.02 10.66
N ARG A 197 -8.45 10.25 11.05
CA ARG A 197 -8.94 9.82 12.36
C ARG A 197 -10.22 8.98 12.21
N TYR A 198 -10.30 7.94 13.03
CA TYR A 198 -11.36 6.95 12.97
C TYR A 198 -12.55 7.31 13.87
N VAL A 199 -13.23 6.33 14.42
CA VAL A 199 -14.43 6.51 15.24
C VAL A 199 -14.16 7.25 16.54
N TYR A 200 -15.12 8.09 16.95
CA TYR A 200 -15.10 8.66 18.29
C TYR A 200 -15.22 7.55 19.33
N THR A 201 -14.19 7.39 20.15
CA THR A 201 -14.11 6.37 21.19
C THR A 201 -13.79 7.02 22.53
N ASP A 202 -14.65 6.75 23.53
CA ASP A 202 -14.44 7.14 24.93
C ASP A 202 -14.22 5.86 25.76
N LEU A 203 -13.00 5.67 26.26
CA LEU A 203 -12.64 4.46 27.02
C LEU A 203 -13.35 4.37 28.37
N ASP A 204 -13.84 5.49 28.93
CA ASP A 204 -14.61 5.50 30.15
C ASP A 204 -16.07 5.06 29.96
N HIS A 205 -16.55 5.09 28.70
CA HIS A 205 -17.92 4.77 28.31
C HIS A 205 -17.97 3.83 27.10
N LEU A 206 -17.23 2.73 27.15
CA LEU A 206 -17.22 1.74 26.09
C LEU A 206 -18.59 1.09 25.88
N PRO A 207 -18.97 0.80 24.62
CA PRO A 207 -20.24 0.16 24.33
C PRO A 207 -20.30 -1.28 24.89
N GLY A 208 -21.49 -1.72 25.25
CA GLY A 208 -21.74 -3.05 25.79
C GLY A 208 -22.99 -3.70 25.20
N PRO A 209 -23.38 -4.90 25.67
CA PRO A 209 -24.57 -5.58 25.17
C PRO A 209 -25.81 -4.70 25.22
N GLY A 210 -26.47 -4.56 24.04
CA GLY A 210 -27.63 -3.69 23.86
C GLY A 210 -27.34 -2.25 23.43
N SER A 211 -26.06 -1.82 23.40
CA SER A 211 -25.67 -0.55 22.82
C SER A 211 -25.74 -0.57 21.29
N LYS A 212 -26.02 0.58 20.68
CA LYS A 212 -25.95 0.75 19.23
C LYS A 212 -24.52 0.44 18.75
N GLY A 213 -24.39 -0.32 17.67
CA GLY A 213 -23.08 -0.70 17.11
C GLY A 213 -22.33 -1.77 17.94
N PHE A 214 -22.96 -2.40 18.95
CA PHE A 214 -22.33 -3.48 19.70
C PHE A 214 -23.11 -4.80 19.53
N GLY A 215 -22.42 -5.79 18.96
CA GLY A 215 -22.96 -7.08 18.59
C GLY A 215 -23.01 -7.29 17.09
N TYR A 216 -22.40 -8.37 16.65
CA TYR A 216 -22.42 -8.83 15.26
C TYR A 216 -22.86 -10.30 15.24
N ARG A 217 -24.09 -10.55 14.74
CA ARG A 217 -24.71 -11.87 14.83
C ARG A 217 -24.67 -12.39 16.28
N ASP A 218 -24.04 -13.55 16.53
CA ASP A 218 -23.98 -14.21 17.85
C ASP A 218 -22.76 -13.79 18.70
N VAL A 219 -21.91 -12.87 18.21
CA VAL A 219 -20.72 -12.42 18.92
C VAL A 219 -20.85 -10.99 19.41
N GLN A 220 -20.28 -10.71 20.58
CA GLN A 220 -20.34 -9.41 21.25
C GLN A 220 -19.06 -8.62 20.95
N ILE A 221 -19.08 -7.91 19.80
CA ILE A 221 -18.01 -7.05 19.33
C ILE A 221 -18.56 -5.71 18.83
N GLU A 222 -17.79 -4.66 18.97
CA GLU A 222 -18.12 -3.34 18.46
C GLU A 222 -18.00 -3.29 16.93
N GLN A 223 -18.94 -2.57 16.31
CA GLN A 223 -19.03 -2.36 14.87
C GLN A 223 -18.93 -0.85 14.58
N PRO A 224 -18.35 -0.42 13.43
CA PRO A 224 -18.25 1.01 13.11
C PRO A 224 -19.61 1.65 12.82
N VAL A 225 -20.63 0.86 12.55
CA VAL A 225 -21.96 1.36 12.17
C VAL A 225 -22.60 2.17 13.29
N GLY A 226 -22.85 3.44 12.99
CA GLY A 226 -23.55 4.37 13.89
C GLY A 226 -22.65 5.14 14.85
N HIS A 227 -21.35 5.05 14.64
CA HIS A 227 -20.37 5.97 15.23
C HIS A 227 -20.11 7.14 14.30
N ASP A 228 -19.76 8.28 14.87
CA ASP A 228 -19.22 9.43 14.16
C ASP A 228 -17.70 9.35 14.14
N GLY A 229 -17.07 9.79 13.04
CA GLY A 229 -15.62 9.94 12.95
C GLY A 229 -15.13 11.21 13.63
N TYR A 230 -13.87 11.20 14.03
CA TYR A 230 -13.18 12.43 14.41
C TYR A 230 -12.97 13.33 13.19
N THR A 231 -12.70 14.62 13.44
CA THR A 231 -12.17 15.52 12.42
C THR A 231 -10.73 15.14 12.07
N ASP A 232 -10.39 15.04 10.79
CA ASP A 232 -9.02 14.79 10.34
C ASP A 232 -8.14 16.02 10.51
N LEU A 233 -6.82 15.84 10.49
CA LEU A 233 -5.84 16.89 10.75
C LEU A 233 -4.91 17.07 9.55
N LEU A 234 -4.68 18.34 9.17
CA LEU A 234 -3.63 18.72 8.23
C LEU A 234 -2.68 19.67 8.95
N TYR A 235 -1.45 19.23 9.16
CA TYR A 235 -0.40 20.00 9.78
C TYR A 235 0.52 20.60 8.74
N ARG A 236 0.47 21.92 8.59
CA ARG A 236 1.36 22.68 7.73
C ARG A 236 2.71 22.88 8.41
N ASN A 237 3.79 22.52 7.74
CA ASN A 237 5.17 22.69 8.22
C ASN A 237 5.62 24.16 8.12
N ARG A 238 6.08 24.75 9.20
CA ARG A 238 6.56 26.15 9.26
C ARG A 238 8.04 26.30 8.90
N GLY A 239 8.78 25.19 8.76
CA GLY A 239 10.21 25.19 8.48
C GLY A 239 11.10 25.55 9.66
N ASP A 240 10.55 25.65 10.86
CA ASP A 240 11.28 25.94 12.11
C ASP A 240 11.20 24.78 13.11
N GLY A 241 10.78 23.59 12.64
CA GLY A 241 10.54 22.40 13.42
C GLY A 241 9.17 22.39 14.12
N THR A 242 8.27 23.34 13.79
CA THR A 242 6.91 23.40 14.30
C THR A 242 5.88 23.33 13.16
N PHE A 243 4.66 22.91 13.49
CA PHE A 243 3.56 22.79 12.55
C PHE A 243 2.36 23.62 12.99
N GLU A 244 1.49 23.95 12.04
CA GLU A 244 0.20 24.57 12.26
C GLU A 244 -0.92 23.68 11.73
N GLU A 245 -1.92 23.39 12.57
CA GLU A 245 -3.10 22.66 12.11
C GLU A 245 -3.96 23.59 11.24
N VAL A 246 -4.17 23.21 9.96
CA VAL A 246 -4.85 24.03 8.95
C VAL A 246 -6.00 23.29 8.23
N GLY A 247 -6.35 22.08 8.66
CA GLY A 247 -7.31 21.19 7.96
C GLY A 247 -8.66 21.83 7.71
N ALA A 248 -9.21 22.57 8.67
CA ALA A 248 -10.47 23.30 8.49
C ALA A 248 -10.34 24.43 7.44
N LYS A 249 -9.22 25.16 7.43
CA LYS A 249 -8.95 26.22 6.46
C LYS A 249 -8.68 25.66 5.08
N ALA A 250 -7.99 24.55 5.00
CA ALA A 250 -7.68 23.85 3.73
C ALA A 250 -8.90 23.09 3.17
N GLY A 251 -9.94 22.86 3.96
CA GLY A 251 -11.16 22.14 3.53
C GLY A 251 -11.06 20.61 3.62
N VAL A 252 -10.11 20.07 4.40
CA VAL A 252 -9.87 18.63 4.50
C VAL A 252 -10.09 18.05 5.92
N SER A 253 -10.77 18.79 6.79
CA SER A 253 -10.96 18.40 8.19
C SER A 253 -12.07 17.37 8.46
N ASN A 254 -12.54 16.64 7.44
CA ASN A 254 -13.60 15.64 7.56
C ASN A 254 -14.94 16.23 8.09
N PRO A 255 -15.55 17.19 7.37
CA PRO A 255 -16.75 17.87 7.86
C PRO A 255 -17.97 16.96 7.99
N ASP A 256 -17.98 15.83 7.28
CA ASP A 256 -19.07 14.85 7.30
C ASP A 256 -18.89 13.76 8.36
N HIS A 257 -17.85 13.85 9.19
CA HIS A 257 -17.52 12.87 10.23
C HIS A 257 -17.41 11.43 9.70
N ARG A 258 -16.82 11.26 8.49
CA ARG A 258 -16.54 9.94 7.90
C ARG A 258 -15.46 9.22 8.71
N LEU A 259 -15.38 7.92 8.54
CA LEU A 259 -14.49 7.05 9.33
C LEU A 259 -13.15 6.86 8.61
N GLY A 260 -12.24 7.84 8.74
CA GLY A 260 -10.95 7.85 8.03
C GLY A 260 -10.04 6.68 8.42
N MET A 261 -9.41 6.06 7.42
CA MET A 261 -8.47 4.94 7.55
C MET A 261 -7.16 5.23 6.78
N GLY A 262 -6.85 4.46 5.76
CA GLY A 262 -5.65 4.64 4.94
C GLY A 262 -5.66 5.95 4.14
N VAL A 263 -4.49 6.59 4.04
CA VAL A 263 -4.29 7.86 3.33
C VAL A 263 -3.10 7.76 2.38
N VAL A 264 -3.22 8.46 1.24
CA VAL A 264 -2.13 8.56 0.27
C VAL A 264 -2.20 9.88 -0.48
N TRP A 265 -1.04 10.52 -0.65
CA TRP A 265 -0.85 11.64 -1.56
C TRP A 265 -0.45 11.13 -2.94
N ALA A 266 -1.04 11.67 -4.00
CA ALA A 266 -0.66 11.40 -5.38
C ALA A 266 -1.14 12.54 -6.29
N ASP A 267 -0.34 12.94 -7.24
CA ASP A 267 -0.77 13.85 -8.32
C ASP A 267 -1.52 13.01 -9.38
N TYR A 268 -2.79 12.62 -9.06
CA TYR A 268 -3.52 11.67 -9.90
C TYR A 268 -3.96 12.28 -11.24
N ASP A 269 -4.20 13.61 -11.28
CA ASP A 269 -4.63 14.32 -12.50
C ASP A 269 -3.46 14.93 -13.30
N ASN A 270 -2.23 14.73 -12.80
CA ASN A 270 -0.97 15.14 -13.43
C ASN A 270 -0.87 16.67 -13.64
N ASP A 271 -1.43 17.46 -12.71
CA ASP A 271 -1.38 18.92 -12.74
C ASP A 271 -0.13 19.51 -12.05
N GLY A 272 0.66 18.67 -11.37
CA GLY A 272 1.91 19.02 -10.72
C GLY A 272 1.78 19.32 -9.23
N ARG A 273 0.61 19.06 -8.63
CA ARG A 273 0.37 19.16 -7.19
C ARG A 273 -0.15 17.85 -6.63
N PRO A 274 0.28 17.47 -5.42
CA PRO A 274 -0.26 16.28 -4.80
C PRO A 274 -1.72 16.51 -4.37
N ASP A 275 -2.57 15.57 -4.75
CA ASP A 275 -3.94 15.41 -4.28
C ASP A 275 -3.97 14.42 -3.13
N LEU A 276 -5.06 14.40 -2.35
CA LEU A 276 -5.18 13.55 -1.19
C LEU A 276 -6.34 12.56 -1.34
N PHE A 277 -6.05 11.28 -1.25
CA PHE A 277 -7.04 10.22 -1.13
C PHE A 277 -7.15 9.74 0.31
N VAL A 278 -8.38 9.68 0.86
CA VAL A 278 -8.66 9.09 2.17
C VAL A 278 -9.66 7.95 2.00
N ALA A 279 -9.21 6.73 2.27
CA ALA A 279 -10.09 5.57 2.35
C ALA A 279 -10.92 5.66 3.64
N ASN A 280 -12.24 5.57 3.54
CA ASN A 280 -13.14 5.70 4.68
C ASN A 280 -13.91 4.40 4.90
N ASP A 281 -13.84 3.87 6.13
CA ASP A 281 -14.59 2.67 6.50
C ASP A 281 -16.09 3.00 6.60
N MET A 282 -16.94 2.15 6.02
CA MET A 282 -18.41 2.25 6.03
C MET A 282 -18.97 3.63 5.63
N SER A 283 -18.16 4.44 4.95
CA SER A 283 -18.52 5.77 4.47
C SER A 283 -17.89 6.06 3.10
N ALA A 284 -18.31 7.16 2.44
CA ALA A 284 -17.75 7.55 1.15
C ALA A 284 -16.28 7.92 1.29
N ASN A 285 -15.42 7.51 0.35
CA ASN A 285 -14.02 7.97 0.33
C ASN A 285 -13.95 9.47 0.04
N TYR A 286 -12.88 10.10 0.51
CA TYR A 286 -12.52 11.44 0.05
C TYR A 286 -11.50 11.36 -1.09
N VAL A 287 -11.69 12.22 -2.09
CA VAL A 287 -10.69 12.59 -3.08
C VAL A 287 -10.60 14.10 -3.05
N PHE A 288 -9.67 14.61 -2.31
CA PHE A 288 -9.43 16.04 -2.17
C PHE A 288 -8.48 16.50 -3.28
N ARG A 289 -9.02 17.12 -4.32
CA ARG A 289 -8.21 17.73 -5.37
C ARG A 289 -7.62 19.04 -4.89
N ASN A 290 -6.31 19.20 -5.08
CA ASN A 290 -5.57 20.41 -4.75
C ASN A 290 -5.90 21.56 -5.73
N LYS A 291 -6.30 22.72 -5.22
CA LYS A 291 -6.67 23.88 -6.05
C LYS A 291 -5.52 24.87 -6.28
N HIS A 292 -4.30 24.53 -5.89
CA HIS A 292 -3.12 25.40 -6.00
C HIS A 292 -3.20 26.73 -5.23
N ASP A 293 -4.14 26.86 -4.29
CA ASP A 293 -4.34 28.06 -3.46
C ASP A 293 -4.25 27.76 -1.95
N GLY A 294 -3.74 26.57 -1.61
CA GLY A 294 -3.66 26.06 -0.24
C GLY A 294 -4.98 25.49 0.26
N THR A 295 -5.96 25.26 -0.63
CA THR A 295 -7.25 24.64 -0.30
C THR A 295 -7.56 23.48 -1.26
N PHE A 296 -8.51 22.64 -0.85
CA PHE A 296 -8.92 21.46 -1.59
C PHE A 296 -10.42 21.48 -1.91
N GLU A 297 -10.80 20.64 -2.86
CA GLU A 297 -12.19 20.33 -3.21
C GLU A 297 -12.42 18.82 -3.15
N ASP A 298 -13.45 18.36 -2.40
CA ASP A 298 -13.81 16.93 -2.40
C ASP A 298 -14.52 16.57 -3.70
N LEU A 299 -13.86 15.79 -4.54
CA LEU A 299 -14.37 15.25 -5.78
C LEU A 299 -14.78 13.77 -5.68
N GLY A 300 -14.65 13.12 -4.52
CA GLY A 300 -14.82 11.68 -4.39
C GLY A 300 -16.09 11.12 -5.03
N VAL A 301 -17.24 11.79 -4.81
CA VAL A 301 -18.52 11.37 -5.40
C VAL A 301 -18.61 11.76 -6.89
N SER A 302 -18.22 12.97 -7.26
CA SER A 302 -18.29 13.44 -8.65
C SER A 302 -17.29 12.75 -9.56
N ALA A 303 -16.14 12.33 -9.01
CA ALA A 303 -15.13 11.54 -9.71
C ALA A 303 -15.40 10.02 -9.71
N ALA A 304 -16.55 9.57 -9.20
CA ALA A 304 -17.05 8.19 -9.23
C ALA A 304 -16.17 7.14 -8.52
N VAL A 305 -15.42 7.53 -7.47
CA VAL A 305 -14.51 6.61 -6.73
C VAL A 305 -14.83 6.54 -5.22
N ALA A 306 -15.79 7.33 -4.75
CA ALA A 306 -16.13 7.40 -3.33
C ALA A 306 -17.01 6.24 -2.84
N LEU A 307 -17.83 5.66 -3.71
CA LEU A 307 -18.88 4.69 -3.38
C LEU A 307 -18.70 3.41 -4.19
N GLY A 308 -19.40 2.35 -3.80
CA GLY A 308 -19.48 1.12 -4.57
C GLY A 308 -20.32 1.26 -5.84
N GLU A 309 -20.32 0.22 -6.66
CA GLU A 309 -20.98 0.17 -7.98
C GLU A 309 -22.46 0.59 -7.97
N ARG A 310 -23.15 0.37 -6.84
CA ARG A 310 -24.58 0.70 -6.69
C ARG A 310 -24.83 1.96 -5.86
N GLY A 311 -23.78 2.74 -5.60
CA GLY A 311 -23.85 3.92 -4.74
C GLY A 311 -23.87 3.63 -3.24
N GLU A 312 -23.52 2.40 -2.82
CA GLU A 312 -23.41 2.02 -1.42
C GLU A 312 -22.08 2.44 -0.81
N THR A 313 -22.07 2.72 0.50
CA THR A 313 -20.84 2.88 1.27
C THR A 313 -20.17 1.52 1.49
N GLN A 314 -18.85 1.50 1.56
CA GLN A 314 -18.07 0.27 1.71
C GLN A 314 -17.05 0.41 2.84
N GLY A 315 -16.59 -0.72 3.38
CA GLY A 315 -15.55 -0.78 4.37
C GLY A 315 -14.18 -0.69 3.71
N ASN A 316 -13.74 0.54 3.42
CA ASN A 316 -12.47 0.77 2.75
C ASN A 316 -11.35 0.88 3.79
N MET A 317 -10.26 0.11 3.62
CA MET A 317 -9.17 0.01 4.59
C MET A 317 -7.95 0.82 4.16
N ALA A 318 -7.53 0.68 2.91
CA ALA A 318 -6.37 1.37 2.36
C ALA A 318 -6.56 1.69 0.88
N ALA A 319 -5.70 2.57 0.38
CA ALA A 319 -5.56 2.85 -1.04
C ALA A 319 -4.08 2.98 -1.41
N ASP A 320 -3.78 2.66 -2.67
CA ASP A 320 -2.47 2.90 -3.27
C ASP A 320 -2.66 3.29 -4.74
N PHE A 321 -1.73 4.07 -5.29
CA PHE A 321 -1.73 4.49 -6.69
C PHE A 321 -0.60 3.81 -7.46
N GLY A 322 -0.85 3.46 -8.73
CA GLY A 322 0.17 2.85 -9.58
C GLY A 322 -0.18 2.90 -11.07
N ASP A 323 0.85 2.87 -11.91
CA ASP A 323 0.71 2.72 -13.36
C ASP A 323 0.53 1.24 -13.69
N VAL A 324 -0.67 0.84 -14.06
CA VAL A 324 -1.02 -0.56 -14.40
C VAL A 324 -1.29 -0.78 -15.89
N ALA A 325 -1.35 0.30 -16.67
CA ALA A 325 -1.74 0.26 -18.08
C ALA A 325 -0.70 0.85 -19.04
N HIS A 326 0.35 1.51 -18.54
CA HIS A 326 1.39 2.22 -19.31
C HIS A 326 0.84 3.33 -20.22
N ASP A 327 -0.27 3.92 -19.84
CA ASP A 327 -0.91 5.01 -20.59
C ASP A 327 -0.57 6.41 -20.06
N GLY A 328 0.25 6.48 -19.00
CA GLY A 328 0.71 7.72 -18.38
C GLY A 328 -0.24 8.28 -17.32
N THR A 329 -1.25 7.51 -16.90
CA THR A 329 -2.16 7.85 -15.81
C THR A 329 -1.97 6.89 -14.63
N LEU A 330 -2.43 7.29 -13.45
CA LEU A 330 -2.41 6.44 -12.25
C LEU A 330 -3.77 5.81 -12.03
N SER A 331 -3.76 4.54 -11.66
CA SER A 331 -4.93 3.83 -11.14
C SER A 331 -4.88 3.78 -9.63
N VAL A 332 -6.03 3.81 -8.96
CA VAL A 332 -6.14 3.60 -7.52
C VAL A 332 -6.68 2.21 -7.20
N LEU A 333 -5.92 1.49 -6.38
CA LEU A 333 -6.33 0.24 -5.74
C LEU A 333 -6.98 0.57 -4.39
N ILE A 334 -8.14 -0.02 -4.08
CA ILE A 334 -8.79 0.14 -2.78
C ILE A 334 -9.01 -1.24 -2.16
N THR A 335 -8.38 -1.48 -1.01
CA THR A 335 -8.61 -2.69 -0.22
C THR A 335 -9.85 -2.54 0.64
N ARG A 336 -10.60 -3.63 0.81
CA ARG A 336 -11.94 -3.57 1.41
C ARG A 336 -12.23 -4.72 2.36
N TYR A 337 -13.19 -4.49 3.25
CA TYR A 337 -13.74 -5.49 4.14
C TYR A 337 -14.34 -6.69 3.37
N ALA A 338 -14.50 -7.79 4.06
CA ALA A 338 -15.09 -9.02 3.52
C ALA A 338 -16.43 -8.78 2.82
N HIS A 339 -16.75 -9.64 1.85
CA HIS A 339 -17.95 -9.61 0.99
C HIS A 339 -18.01 -8.43 0.00
N GLN A 340 -16.98 -7.60 -0.05
CA GLN A 340 -16.83 -6.50 -1.01
C GLN A 340 -15.69 -6.82 -2.01
N PRO A 341 -15.71 -6.28 -3.24
CA PRO A 341 -14.63 -6.54 -4.19
C PRO A 341 -13.32 -5.84 -3.81
N LEU A 342 -12.18 -6.42 -4.16
CA LEU A 342 -10.93 -5.67 -4.29
C LEU A 342 -11.07 -4.75 -5.50
N SER A 343 -11.01 -3.45 -5.31
CA SER A 343 -11.39 -2.51 -6.36
C SER A 343 -10.23 -1.78 -6.99
N LEU A 344 -10.32 -1.64 -8.31
CA LEU A 344 -9.38 -0.90 -9.13
C LEU A 344 -10.14 0.15 -9.93
N TYR A 345 -9.71 1.40 -9.81
CA TYR A 345 -10.25 2.53 -10.57
C TYR A 345 -9.14 3.20 -11.36
N HIS A 346 -9.39 3.45 -12.62
CA HIS A 346 -8.46 4.08 -13.54
C HIS A 346 -8.86 5.54 -13.80
N TYR A 347 -7.92 6.48 -13.68
CA TYR A 347 -8.18 7.89 -14.00
C TYR A 347 -8.18 8.10 -15.51
N ASN A 348 -9.27 8.64 -16.06
CA ASN A 348 -9.45 8.79 -17.52
C ASN A 348 -9.05 10.17 -18.08
N GLY A 349 -8.46 11.01 -17.24
CA GLY A 349 -7.90 12.31 -17.65
C GLY A 349 -8.90 13.47 -17.69
N THR A 350 -10.22 13.26 -17.73
CA THR A 350 -11.20 14.34 -17.88
C THR A 350 -12.48 14.20 -17.06
N GLU A 351 -12.96 12.98 -16.84
CA GLU A 351 -14.29 12.73 -16.25
C GLU A 351 -14.22 12.06 -14.87
N GLY A 352 -13.02 11.90 -14.30
CA GLY A 352 -12.81 11.24 -13.04
C GLY A 352 -12.26 9.80 -13.23
N PHE A 353 -12.71 8.88 -12.39
CA PHE A 353 -12.26 7.50 -12.39
C PHE A 353 -13.27 6.57 -13.05
N VAL A 354 -12.77 5.59 -13.78
CA VAL A 354 -13.53 4.47 -14.34
C VAL A 354 -13.32 3.24 -13.48
N ASP A 355 -14.39 2.56 -13.12
CA ASP A 355 -14.31 1.31 -12.33
C ASP A 355 -13.88 0.13 -13.23
N ASP A 356 -12.63 -0.26 -13.11
CA ASP A 356 -12.04 -1.41 -13.80
C ASP A 356 -12.05 -2.70 -12.96
N THR A 357 -12.67 -2.70 -11.80
CA THR A 357 -12.69 -3.81 -10.83
C THR A 357 -12.99 -5.16 -11.47
N TYR A 358 -14.06 -5.24 -12.25
CA TYR A 358 -14.46 -6.51 -12.90
C TYR A 358 -13.73 -6.78 -14.20
N VAL A 359 -13.45 -5.72 -14.93
CA VAL A 359 -12.75 -5.82 -16.22
C VAL A 359 -11.31 -6.28 -16.00
N SER A 360 -10.66 -5.83 -14.91
CA SER A 360 -9.31 -6.24 -14.54
C SER A 360 -9.20 -7.70 -14.08
N GLY A 361 -10.30 -8.33 -13.66
CA GLY A 361 -10.33 -9.65 -13.04
C GLY A 361 -10.42 -9.64 -11.51
N LEU A 362 -10.08 -8.54 -10.85
CA LEU A 362 -10.02 -8.42 -9.38
C LEU A 362 -11.39 -8.55 -8.71
N GLY A 363 -12.47 -8.12 -9.36
CA GLY A 363 -13.83 -8.20 -8.82
C GLY A 363 -14.39 -9.64 -8.68
N HIS A 364 -13.71 -10.63 -9.26
CA HIS A 364 -14.07 -12.04 -9.23
C HIS A 364 -13.34 -12.86 -8.16
N VAL A 365 -12.39 -12.24 -7.47
CA VAL A 365 -11.62 -12.86 -6.39
C VAL A 365 -12.55 -13.20 -5.21
N ASP A 366 -12.19 -14.24 -4.45
CA ASP A 366 -12.93 -14.63 -3.26
C ASP A 366 -13.18 -13.43 -2.36
N ARG A 367 -14.46 -13.10 -2.19
CA ARG A 367 -14.91 -11.96 -1.39
C ARG A 367 -14.97 -12.26 0.10
N ASN A 368 -14.71 -13.50 0.49
CA ASN A 368 -14.74 -13.93 1.89
C ASN A 368 -13.44 -13.63 2.63
N MET A 369 -12.75 -12.56 2.27
CA MET A 369 -11.51 -12.13 2.94
C MET A 369 -11.57 -10.65 3.28
N THR A 370 -11.07 -10.29 4.46
CA THR A 370 -10.89 -8.90 4.87
C THR A 370 -9.50 -8.45 4.45
N ARG A 371 -9.43 -7.47 3.57
CA ARG A 371 -8.21 -6.97 2.94
C ARG A 371 -7.78 -5.68 3.61
N TRP A 372 -6.55 -5.65 4.13
CA TRP A 372 -5.99 -4.50 4.84
C TRP A 372 -4.92 -3.80 4.02
N GLY A 373 -3.64 -4.10 4.30
CA GLY A 373 -2.53 -3.57 3.55
C GLY A 373 -2.44 -4.18 2.16
N GLY A 374 -2.02 -3.40 1.21
CA GLY A 374 -1.79 -3.83 -0.16
C GLY A 374 -1.33 -2.67 -1.01
N GLY A 375 -0.77 -2.98 -2.16
CA GLY A 375 -0.25 -1.97 -3.06
C GLY A 375 0.29 -2.60 -4.34
N PHE A 376 0.89 -1.74 -5.13
CA PHE A 376 1.48 -2.05 -6.41
C PHE A 376 2.99 -2.23 -6.30
N ALA A 377 3.53 -3.26 -6.96
CA ALA A 377 4.95 -3.43 -7.24
C ALA A 377 5.13 -4.42 -8.41
N ASP A 378 6.20 -4.28 -9.17
CA ASP A 378 6.56 -5.23 -10.23
C ASP A 378 7.45 -6.32 -9.62
N PHE A 379 6.85 -7.46 -9.26
CA PHE A 379 7.54 -8.55 -8.56
C PHE A 379 8.30 -9.52 -9.47
N ASP A 380 8.13 -9.45 -10.79
CA ASP A 380 8.87 -10.28 -11.75
C ASP A 380 9.65 -9.46 -12.79
N ASP A 381 9.77 -8.16 -12.58
CA ASP A 381 10.51 -7.19 -13.39
C ASP A 381 10.05 -7.15 -14.87
N ASP A 382 8.83 -7.60 -15.17
CA ASP A 382 8.33 -7.62 -16.53
C ASP A 382 7.87 -6.23 -17.03
N GLY A 383 7.86 -5.27 -16.14
CA GLY A 383 7.52 -3.88 -16.37
C GLY A 383 6.07 -3.55 -16.05
N TRP A 384 5.25 -4.49 -15.60
CA TRP A 384 3.86 -4.31 -15.24
C TRP A 384 3.68 -4.42 -13.72
N ASN A 385 3.12 -3.40 -13.09
CA ASN A 385 2.85 -3.44 -11.66
C ASN A 385 1.83 -4.53 -11.31
N ASP A 386 2.23 -5.45 -10.44
CA ASP A 386 1.41 -6.48 -9.82
C ASP A 386 0.71 -5.92 -8.57
N ILE A 387 -0.16 -6.71 -7.95
CA ILE A 387 -0.85 -6.34 -6.72
C ILE A 387 -0.64 -7.40 -5.66
N LEU A 388 -0.15 -6.99 -4.47
CA LEU A 388 -0.10 -7.84 -3.29
C LEU A 388 -1.04 -7.29 -2.23
N VAL A 389 -1.77 -8.19 -1.52
CA VAL A 389 -2.74 -7.82 -0.47
C VAL A 389 -2.58 -8.71 0.76
N ALA A 390 -2.45 -8.07 1.93
CA ALA A 390 -2.47 -8.72 3.23
C ALA A 390 -3.88 -8.82 3.77
N ASN A 391 -4.25 -10.00 4.26
CA ASN A 391 -5.59 -10.33 4.72
C ASN A 391 -5.60 -10.80 6.18
N GLY A 392 -6.77 -10.68 6.80
CA GLY A 392 -7.05 -11.17 8.13
C GLY A 392 -8.30 -10.51 8.72
N ASN A 393 -9.12 -11.24 9.43
CA ASN A 393 -10.32 -10.64 10.00
C ASN A 393 -9.97 -9.70 11.18
N PHE A 394 -10.85 -8.77 11.51
CA PHE A 394 -10.60 -7.75 12.53
C PHE A 394 -10.62 -8.30 13.96
N SER A 395 -11.37 -9.38 14.24
CA SER A 395 -11.47 -9.97 15.59
C SER A 395 -11.43 -11.49 15.55
N PRO A 396 -10.69 -12.15 16.46
CA PRO A 396 -10.69 -13.61 16.58
C PRO A 396 -12.03 -14.17 17.01
N LEU A 397 -12.91 -13.37 17.59
CA LEU A 397 -14.27 -13.78 17.99
C LEU A 397 -15.12 -14.16 16.77
N ILE A 398 -14.78 -13.67 15.59
CA ILE A 398 -15.52 -13.97 14.34
C ILE A 398 -15.46 -15.45 13.97
N ASP A 399 -14.43 -16.19 14.41
CA ASP A 399 -14.30 -17.63 14.15
C ASP A 399 -15.43 -18.47 14.77
N ALA A 400 -16.20 -17.87 15.70
CA ALA A 400 -17.42 -18.48 16.23
C ALA A 400 -18.58 -18.48 15.22
N ILE A 401 -18.47 -17.72 14.12
CA ILE A 401 -19.51 -17.60 13.07
C ILE A 401 -19.08 -18.44 11.86
N PRO A 402 -19.68 -19.63 11.62
CA PRO A 402 -19.21 -20.56 10.58
C PRO A 402 -19.29 -20.03 9.15
N THR A 403 -20.15 -19.03 8.90
CA THR A 403 -20.41 -18.46 7.57
C THR A 403 -19.51 -17.24 7.25
N ASP A 404 -18.74 -16.78 8.22
CA ASP A 404 -17.88 -15.62 8.05
C ASP A 404 -16.44 -16.02 7.76
N PRO A 405 -15.64 -15.11 7.18
CA PRO A 405 -14.22 -15.29 6.97
C PRO A 405 -13.50 -15.62 8.29
N ARG A 406 -12.45 -16.42 8.21
CA ARG A 406 -11.64 -16.77 9.38
C ARG A 406 -10.82 -15.61 9.86
N TYR A 407 -10.39 -15.65 11.12
CA TYR A 407 -9.50 -14.64 11.69
C TYR A 407 -8.14 -14.61 10.96
N VAL A 408 -7.57 -15.79 10.70
CA VAL A 408 -6.32 -15.93 9.93
C VAL A 408 -6.67 -16.22 8.47
N GLU A 409 -6.08 -15.47 7.56
CA GLU A 409 -6.40 -15.53 6.13
C GLU A 409 -5.11 -15.59 5.28
N PRO A 410 -5.14 -16.21 4.08
CA PRO A 410 -4.02 -16.19 3.16
C PRO A 410 -3.81 -14.79 2.57
N MET A 411 -2.56 -14.46 2.22
CA MET A 411 -2.24 -13.31 1.38
C MET A 411 -2.64 -13.57 -0.06
N LEU A 412 -2.94 -12.51 -0.79
CA LEU A 412 -3.27 -12.55 -2.21
C LEU A 412 -2.17 -11.87 -3.03
N LEU A 413 -1.83 -12.47 -4.16
CA LEU A 413 -0.91 -11.92 -5.15
C LEU A 413 -1.53 -12.04 -6.55
N PHE A 414 -1.64 -10.93 -7.23
CA PHE A 414 -2.18 -10.83 -8.57
C PHE A 414 -1.12 -10.34 -9.53
N ARG A 415 -0.72 -11.19 -10.46
CA ARG A 415 0.20 -10.82 -11.51
C ARG A 415 -0.53 -10.04 -12.60
N ASN A 416 -0.01 -8.88 -12.98
CA ASN A 416 -0.48 -8.12 -14.13
C ASN A 416 -0.01 -8.80 -15.43
N THR A 417 -0.95 -9.19 -16.26
CA THR A 417 -0.67 -9.84 -17.54
C THR A 417 -0.64 -8.86 -18.72
N GLY A 418 -0.58 -7.58 -18.41
CA GLY A 418 -0.60 -6.45 -19.31
C GLY A 418 -1.95 -5.74 -19.38
N ASN A 419 -1.92 -4.42 -19.59
CA ASN A 419 -3.10 -3.56 -19.73
C ASN A 419 -4.12 -3.72 -18.58
N ALA A 420 -3.66 -3.63 -17.35
CA ALA A 420 -4.48 -3.75 -16.13
C ALA A 420 -5.34 -5.05 -16.09
N ARG A 421 -4.79 -6.18 -16.55
CA ARG A 421 -5.42 -7.50 -16.44
C ARG A 421 -4.64 -8.36 -15.47
N PHE A 422 -5.30 -8.86 -14.45
CA PHE A 422 -4.66 -9.56 -13.36
C PHE A 422 -5.05 -11.03 -13.30
N ALA A 423 -4.05 -11.87 -13.05
CA ALA A 423 -4.20 -13.29 -12.77
C ALA A 423 -3.83 -13.58 -11.32
N ASP A 424 -4.67 -14.32 -10.60
CA ASP A 424 -4.36 -14.78 -9.25
C ASP A 424 -3.25 -15.83 -9.29
N VAL A 425 -2.12 -15.52 -8.66
CA VAL A 425 -0.95 -16.40 -8.54
C VAL A 425 -0.60 -16.70 -7.07
N SER A 426 -1.50 -16.39 -6.14
CA SER A 426 -1.31 -16.48 -4.69
C SER A 426 -0.85 -17.85 -4.21
N GLU A 427 -1.44 -18.94 -4.74
CA GLU A 427 -1.11 -20.32 -4.34
C GLU A 427 0.31 -20.70 -4.72
N ALA A 428 0.75 -20.27 -5.90
CA ALA A 428 2.07 -20.62 -6.45
C ALA A 428 3.20 -19.73 -5.93
N SER A 429 2.87 -18.61 -5.27
CA SER A 429 3.80 -17.54 -4.92
C SER A 429 4.73 -17.86 -3.73
N GLY A 430 4.41 -18.87 -2.93
CA GLY A 430 5.16 -19.16 -1.70
C GLY A 430 4.72 -18.37 -0.47
N LEU A 431 3.96 -17.28 -0.61
CA LEU A 431 3.53 -16.38 0.47
C LEU A 431 2.71 -17.08 1.58
N ASN A 432 2.03 -18.17 1.25
CA ASN A 432 1.12 -18.88 2.16
C ASN A 432 1.66 -20.27 2.60
N GLN A 433 2.96 -20.52 2.43
CA GLN A 433 3.58 -21.79 2.85
C GLN A 433 3.85 -21.85 4.35
N SER A 434 4.08 -20.73 5.00
CA SER A 434 4.17 -20.61 6.45
C SER A 434 2.78 -20.56 7.11
N ALA A 435 2.72 -20.57 8.44
CA ALA A 435 1.45 -20.49 9.17
C ALA A 435 0.67 -19.21 8.77
N LEU A 436 -0.61 -19.37 8.48
CA LEU A 436 -1.48 -18.23 8.21
C LEU A 436 -1.56 -17.30 9.43
N GLN A 437 -1.64 -16.01 9.18
CA GLN A 437 -1.72 -14.96 10.17
C GLN A 437 -2.92 -14.05 9.91
N SER A 438 -3.35 -13.29 10.92
CA SER A 438 -4.20 -12.12 10.69
C SER A 438 -3.27 -10.94 10.47
N ARG A 439 -3.22 -10.44 9.23
CA ARG A 439 -2.29 -9.39 8.83
C ARG A 439 -2.98 -8.03 8.75
N ARG A 440 -2.16 -6.96 8.79
CA ARG A 440 -2.62 -5.58 8.63
C ARG A 440 -1.77 -4.85 7.58
N GLY A 441 -0.90 -3.96 8.00
CA GLY A 441 -0.01 -3.22 7.12
C GLY A 441 0.96 -4.09 6.34
N THR A 442 1.34 -3.60 5.17
CA THR A 442 2.44 -4.13 4.34
C THR A 442 3.34 -2.99 3.94
N ALA A 443 4.63 -3.27 3.78
CA ALA A 443 5.57 -2.36 3.14
C ALA A 443 6.43 -3.14 2.14
N PHE A 444 6.77 -2.47 1.04
CA PHE A 444 7.52 -2.99 -0.10
C PHE A 444 8.88 -2.30 -0.20
N GLY A 445 9.93 -3.03 -0.55
CA GLY A 445 11.27 -2.50 -0.78
C GLY A 445 12.27 -3.62 -1.03
N ASP A 446 13.38 -3.31 -1.67
CA ASP A 446 14.50 -4.23 -1.88
C ASP A 446 15.37 -4.27 -0.61
N ILE A 447 15.15 -5.26 0.25
CA ILE A 447 15.75 -5.34 1.60
C ILE A 447 17.18 -5.88 1.57
N ASP A 448 17.49 -6.77 0.62
CA ASP A 448 18.83 -7.36 0.50
C ASP A 448 19.65 -6.77 -0.66
N SER A 449 19.13 -5.74 -1.31
CA SER A 449 19.76 -5.00 -2.42
C SER A 449 20.08 -5.88 -3.62
N ASP A 450 19.26 -6.91 -3.88
CA ASP A 450 19.38 -7.77 -5.06
C ASP A 450 18.55 -7.25 -6.25
N GLY A 451 17.77 -6.19 -6.01
CA GLY A 451 16.93 -5.49 -6.99
C GLY A 451 15.54 -6.07 -7.13
N ASN A 452 15.18 -7.16 -6.44
CA ASN A 452 13.81 -7.63 -6.39
C ASN A 452 13.05 -6.94 -5.25
N VAL A 453 11.78 -6.62 -5.48
CA VAL A 453 10.96 -6.03 -4.42
C VAL A 453 10.53 -7.10 -3.43
N ASP A 454 10.94 -6.95 -2.17
CA ASP A 454 10.55 -7.79 -1.04
C ASP A 454 9.32 -7.24 -0.32
N VAL A 455 8.78 -8.02 0.61
CA VAL A 455 7.57 -7.68 1.35
C VAL A 455 7.76 -7.89 2.84
N VAL A 456 7.44 -6.87 3.63
CA VAL A 456 7.23 -7.02 5.07
C VAL A 456 5.77 -6.85 5.42
N THR A 457 5.27 -7.65 6.38
CA THR A 457 3.87 -7.55 6.82
C THR A 457 3.79 -7.50 8.34
N TYR A 458 2.87 -6.66 8.81
CA TYR A 458 2.46 -6.67 10.21
C TYR A 458 1.55 -7.86 10.48
N ASN A 459 1.85 -8.62 11.53
CA ASN A 459 1.03 -9.74 12.01
C ASN A 459 0.44 -9.42 13.38
N VAL A 460 -0.86 -9.54 13.51
CA VAL A 460 -1.56 -9.26 14.77
C VAL A 460 -1.13 -10.24 15.86
N GLY A 461 -0.47 -9.74 16.91
CA GLY A 461 -0.01 -10.55 18.04
C GLY A 461 1.07 -11.58 17.70
N ALA A 462 1.78 -11.39 16.61
CA ALA A 462 2.92 -12.22 16.18
C ALA A 462 4.06 -11.32 15.67
N PRO A 463 5.31 -11.83 15.57
CA PRO A 463 6.40 -11.10 14.94
C PRO A 463 6.04 -10.69 13.51
N PRO A 464 6.59 -9.59 12.98
CA PRO A 464 6.40 -9.23 11.58
C PRO A 464 6.95 -10.32 10.68
N SER A 465 6.38 -10.49 9.49
CA SER A 465 6.91 -11.40 8.48
C SER A 465 7.72 -10.66 7.44
N LEU A 466 8.85 -11.26 7.05
CA LEU A 466 9.69 -10.83 5.94
C LEU A 466 9.69 -11.93 4.87
N PHE A 467 9.19 -11.57 3.69
CA PHE A 467 9.15 -12.42 2.51
C PHE A 467 10.13 -11.88 1.47
N LEU A 468 11.25 -12.59 1.29
CA LEU A 468 12.17 -12.30 0.21
C LEU A 468 11.61 -12.77 -1.12
N ASN A 469 11.68 -11.91 -2.11
CA ASN A 469 11.35 -12.22 -3.48
C ASN A 469 12.51 -12.97 -4.13
N VAL A 470 12.39 -14.27 -4.26
CA VAL A 470 13.39 -15.16 -4.88
C VAL A 470 13.02 -15.53 -6.32
N THR A 471 12.23 -14.68 -6.98
CA THR A 471 11.83 -14.84 -8.37
C THR A 471 13.05 -14.89 -9.27
N LYS A 472 13.12 -15.92 -10.10
CA LYS A 472 14.20 -16.04 -11.09
C LYS A 472 13.73 -15.48 -12.42
N THR A 473 14.27 -14.35 -12.77
CA THR A 473 13.95 -13.65 -14.02
C THR A 473 15.19 -13.38 -14.84
N ALA A 474 15.01 -13.29 -16.16
CA ALA A 474 15.99 -12.71 -17.08
C ALA A 474 15.67 -11.24 -17.40
N ASN A 475 14.63 -10.70 -16.78
CA ASN A 475 14.22 -9.31 -16.92
C ASN A 475 15.24 -8.39 -16.22
N HIS A 476 15.32 -7.17 -16.71
CA HIS A 476 16.14 -6.10 -16.15
C HIS A 476 15.29 -5.19 -15.28
N ARG A 477 15.94 -4.44 -14.40
CA ARG A 477 15.31 -3.50 -13.47
C ARG A 477 16.21 -2.33 -13.12
N ALA A 478 15.67 -1.31 -12.50
CA ALA A 478 16.42 -0.19 -11.97
C ALA A 478 15.72 0.40 -10.75
N GLU A 479 16.49 0.91 -9.80
CA GLU A 479 15.98 1.66 -8.67
C GLU A 479 16.50 3.08 -8.66
N PHE A 480 15.65 4.02 -8.20
CA PHE A 480 16.01 5.43 -8.08
C PHE A 480 15.80 5.89 -6.64
N ARG A 481 16.89 6.26 -5.96
CA ARG A 481 16.87 7.08 -4.75
C ARG A 481 16.99 8.53 -5.20
N LEU A 482 16.00 9.34 -4.89
CA LEU A 482 15.93 10.74 -5.25
C LEU A 482 16.30 11.61 -4.05
N GLU A 483 16.99 12.72 -4.30
CA GLU A 483 17.39 13.68 -3.27
C GLU A 483 17.14 15.10 -3.76
N GLY A 484 16.21 15.82 -3.11
CA GLY A 484 15.89 17.20 -3.40
C GLY A 484 17.00 18.17 -3.00
N THR A 485 17.11 19.28 -3.73
CA THR A 485 17.98 20.41 -3.37
C THR A 485 17.21 21.73 -3.34
N LYS A 486 16.18 21.86 -4.17
CA LYS A 486 15.17 22.91 -4.12
C LYS A 486 13.87 22.34 -3.58
N SER A 487 13.51 21.16 -4.00
CA SER A 487 12.42 20.35 -3.46
C SER A 487 12.74 19.90 -2.02
N ASN A 488 11.73 19.40 -1.30
CA ASN A 488 11.96 18.71 -0.04
C ASN A 488 13.06 17.64 -0.22
N LYS A 489 13.86 17.45 0.82
CA LYS A 489 15.06 16.61 0.76
C LYS A 489 14.76 15.14 0.42
N ALA A 490 13.67 14.61 0.92
CA ALA A 490 13.19 13.27 0.62
C ALA A 490 12.63 13.12 -0.80
N ALA A 491 12.48 14.23 -1.56
CA ALA A 491 11.90 14.28 -2.90
C ALA A 491 10.47 13.69 -2.99
N ILE A 492 9.73 13.62 -1.88
CA ILE A 492 8.33 13.16 -1.87
C ILE A 492 7.49 14.08 -2.77
N GLY A 493 6.71 13.49 -3.69
CA GLY A 493 6.00 14.17 -4.77
C GLY A 493 6.75 14.17 -6.10
N ALA A 494 7.99 13.66 -6.16
CA ALA A 494 8.69 13.51 -7.43
C ALA A 494 8.06 12.39 -8.27
N ARG A 495 7.83 12.67 -9.57
CA ARG A 495 7.36 11.68 -10.55
C ARG A 495 8.49 11.28 -11.48
N VAL A 496 8.75 10.00 -11.59
CA VAL A 496 9.74 9.42 -12.51
C VAL A 496 9.03 8.75 -13.68
N THR A 497 9.47 9.07 -14.90
CA THR A 497 9.04 8.39 -16.12
C THR A 497 10.24 7.69 -16.73
N VAL A 498 10.20 6.37 -16.76
CA VAL A 498 11.19 5.53 -17.44
C VAL A 498 10.70 5.19 -18.84
N VAL A 499 11.54 5.42 -19.85
CA VAL A 499 11.26 5.11 -21.25
C VAL A 499 12.25 4.06 -21.75
N THR A 500 11.72 2.97 -22.26
CA THR A 500 12.49 1.88 -22.88
C THR A 500 12.05 1.66 -24.32
N ALA A 501 12.95 1.14 -25.16
CA ALA A 501 12.62 0.73 -26.52
C ALA A 501 12.04 -0.68 -26.52
N SER A 502 11.00 -0.91 -27.32
CA SER A 502 10.44 -2.24 -27.60
C SER A 502 10.24 -2.45 -29.11
N ALA A 503 9.90 -3.66 -29.51
CA ALA A 503 9.61 -3.98 -30.92
C ALA A 503 8.40 -3.20 -31.47
N SER A 504 7.47 -2.77 -30.60
CA SER A 504 6.27 -2.00 -30.95
C SER A 504 6.46 -0.47 -30.83
N GLY A 505 7.61 -0.01 -30.36
CA GLY A 505 7.91 1.41 -30.13
C GLY A 505 8.43 1.67 -28.72
N GLU A 506 8.30 2.91 -28.24
CA GLU A 506 8.65 3.27 -26.87
C GLU A 506 7.58 2.78 -25.88
N VAL A 507 8.05 2.23 -24.75
CA VAL A 507 7.22 1.91 -23.59
C VAL A 507 7.57 2.92 -22.48
N LYS A 508 6.55 3.54 -21.91
CA LYS A 508 6.68 4.48 -20.79
C LYS A 508 6.10 3.84 -19.54
N ARG A 509 6.79 3.98 -18.44
CA ARG A 509 6.34 3.59 -17.10
C ARG A 509 6.48 4.78 -16.18
N ILE A 510 5.49 5.03 -15.36
CA ILE A 510 5.52 6.13 -14.41
C ILE A 510 5.38 5.61 -12.99
N ASP A 511 6.05 6.26 -12.06
CA ASP A 511 5.77 6.12 -10.63
C ASP A 511 6.08 7.43 -9.90
N GLU A 512 5.52 7.57 -8.70
CA GLU A 512 5.72 8.72 -7.83
C GLU A 512 6.27 8.30 -6.49
N LEU A 513 7.16 9.13 -5.95
CA LEU A 513 7.62 8.98 -4.59
C LEU A 513 6.55 9.53 -3.63
N ARG A 514 5.85 8.63 -2.95
CA ARG A 514 4.72 8.95 -2.09
C ARG A 514 5.10 8.86 -0.61
N GLY A 515 4.56 9.77 0.20
CA GLY A 515 4.77 9.81 1.64
C GLY A 515 3.78 8.99 2.47
N GLY A 516 3.03 8.08 1.84
CA GLY A 516 2.05 7.19 2.44
C GLY A 516 1.64 6.12 1.44
N GLY A 517 0.63 5.33 1.77
CA GLY A 517 0.13 4.22 0.95
C GLY A 517 -0.07 2.97 1.80
N SER A 518 -0.64 1.90 1.20
CA SER A 518 -0.98 0.69 1.93
C SER A 518 -1.87 0.96 3.15
N TYR A 519 -1.92 0.06 4.11
CA TYR A 519 -2.68 0.24 5.34
C TYR A 519 -1.78 0.73 6.45
N LEU A 520 -1.91 2.02 6.84
CA LEU A 520 -1.21 2.67 7.96
C LEU A 520 0.32 2.51 7.91
N SER A 521 0.91 2.40 6.72
CA SER A 521 2.28 1.92 6.52
C SER A 521 3.06 2.83 5.57
N SER A 522 4.38 2.64 5.50
CA SER A 522 5.25 3.34 4.54
C SER A 522 6.20 2.37 3.85
N ASN A 523 6.26 2.46 2.53
CA ASN A 523 7.21 1.70 1.70
C ASN A 523 8.61 2.30 1.77
N ASP A 524 9.61 1.55 1.28
CA ASP A 524 10.91 2.11 0.92
C ASP A 524 10.75 3.31 -0.03
N GLN A 525 11.56 4.34 0.16
CA GLN A 525 11.54 5.56 -0.66
C GLN A 525 12.32 5.43 -1.98
N ARG A 526 12.89 4.28 -2.30
CA ARG A 526 13.45 4.00 -3.63
C ARG A 526 12.33 3.60 -4.58
N LEU A 527 12.26 4.27 -5.75
CA LEU A 527 11.33 3.89 -6.80
C LEU A 527 11.93 2.74 -7.62
N HIS A 528 11.21 1.63 -7.70
CA HIS A 528 11.59 0.45 -8.46
C HIS A 528 10.88 0.42 -9.81
N PHE A 529 11.61 0.07 -10.87
CA PHE A 529 11.09 -0.11 -12.23
C PHE A 529 11.60 -1.43 -12.83
N GLY A 530 10.69 -2.37 -13.05
CA GLY A 530 10.96 -3.48 -13.95
C GLY A 530 11.01 -3.02 -15.40
N LEU A 531 11.94 -3.56 -16.17
CA LEU A 531 12.25 -3.11 -17.53
C LEU A 531 11.99 -4.19 -18.58
N GLY A 532 11.57 -5.40 -18.14
CA GLY A 532 11.47 -6.56 -19.01
C GLY A 532 12.83 -6.87 -19.66
N SER A 533 12.87 -7.07 -20.94
CA SER A 533 14.11 -7.39 -21.68
C SER A 533 15.00 -6.17 -21.99
N ALA A 534 14.63 -4.96 -21.56
CA ALA A 534 15.37 -3.75 -21.89
C ALA A 534 16.54 -3.52 -20.92
N SER A 535 17.77 -3.66 -21.41
CA SER A 535 18.99 -3.43 -20.62
C SER A 535 19.43 -1.98 -20.53
N VAL A 536 18.70 -1.05 -21.18
CA VAL A 536 18.96 0.38 -21.18
C VAL A 536 17.64 1.14 -21.18
N MET A 537 17.52 2.12 -20.30
CA MET A 537 16.47 3.14 -20.32
C MET A 537 16.93 4.25 -21.26
N SER A 538 16.25 4.41 -22.41
CA SER A 538 16.61 5.44 -23.40
C SER A 538 16.48 6.85 -22.82
N ARG A 539 15.48 7.04 -21.94
CA ARG A 539 15.28 8.28 -21.19
C ARG A 539 14.72 7.97 -19.81
N VAL A 540 15.15 8.76 -18.82
CA VAL A 540 14.52 8.84 -17.50
C VAL A 540 14.19 10.30 -17.28
N LEU A 541 12.91 10.62 -17.16
CA LEU A 541 12.41 11.97 -16.90
C LEU A 541 12.01 12.04 -15.44
N ILE A 542 12.51 13.03 -14.71
CA ILE A 542 12.18 13.26 -13.31
C ILE A 542 11.53 14.64 -13.21
N ARG A 543 10.25 14.67 -12.85
CA ARG A 543 9.57 15.90 -12.45
C ARG A 543 9.68 16.02 -10.94
N TRP A 544 10.49 16.96 -10.50
CA TRP A 544 10.71 17.26 -9.09
C TRP A 544 9.52 18.05 -8.49
N PRO A 545 9.26 17.97 -7.18
CA PRO A 545 8.24 18.80 -6.51
C PRO A 545 8.39 20.30 -6.75
N SER A 546 9.61 20.80 -6.87
CA SER A 546 9.92 22.20 -7.25
C SER A 546 9.42 22.60 -8.64
N GLY A 547 8.85 21.67 -9.42
CA GLY A 547 8.45 21.87 -10.82
C GLY A 547 9.59 21.76 -11.84
N VAL A 548 10.82 21.56 -11.41
CA VAL A 548 11.95 21.30 -12.31
C VAL A 548 11.76 19.93 -12.97
N VAL A 549 12.02 19.87 -14.30
CA VAL A 549 12.04 18.60 -15.04
C VAL A 549 13.48 18.33 -15.48
N GLU A 550 13.97 17.15 -15.13
CA GLU A 550 15.32 16.70 -15.46
C GLU A 550 15.25 15.46 -16.36
N GLU A 551 16.14 15.38 -17.37
CA GLU A 551 16.21 14.24 -18.29
C GLU A 551 17.58 13.58 -18.21
N LEU A 552 17.60 12.28 -17.93
CA LEU A 552 18.77 11.41 -18.02
C LEU A 552 18.63 10.55 -19.28
N LYS A 553 19.71 10.33 -20.03
CA LYS A 553 19.71 9.57 -21.30
C LYS A 553 20.58 8.34 -21.21
N ASP A 554 20.17 7.30 -21.92
CA ASP A 554 20.92 6.05 -22.09
C ASP A 554 21.41 5.48 -20.73
N VAL A 555 20.51 5.45 -19.73
CA VAL A 555 20.81 4.96 -18.39
C VAL A 555 20.78 3.42 -18.41
N PRO A 556 21.89 2.73 -18.07
CA PRO A 556 21.90 1.25 -18.04
C PRO A 556 20.91 0.69 -17.02
N ALA A 557 20.45 -0.52 -17.23
CA ALA A 557 19.69 -1.27 -16.22
C ALA A 557 20.59 -1.87 -15.12
N ASP A 558 19.99 -2.58 -14.18
CA ASP A 558 20.59 -3.42 -13.14
C ASP A 558 21.47 -2.66 -12.15
N ALA A 559 20.93 -1.54 -11.66
CA ALA A 559 21.60 -0.74 -10.63
C ALA A 559 20.61 0.15 -9.85
N ILE A 560 21.04 0.55 -8.66
CA ILE A 560 20.44 1.60 -7.83
C ILE A 560 21.13 2.93 -8.19
N TYR A 561 20.36 3.94 -8.52
CA TYR A 561 20.83 5.27 -8.89
C TYR A 561 20.48 6.29 -7.81
N LEU A 562 21.47 6.93 -7.21
CA LEU A 562 21.26 8.17 -6.46
C LEU A 562 21.24 9.34 -7.44
N VAL A 563 20.08 9.98 -7.59
CA VAL A 563 19.89 11.16 -8.42
C VAL A 563 19.63 12.36 -7.52
N VAL A 564 20.43 13.40 -7.67
CA VAL A 564 20.31 14.65 -6.91
C VAL A 564 19.77 15.74 -7.83
N GLU A 565 18.70 16.41 -7.39
CA GLU A 565 18.00 17.44 -8.15
C GLU A 565 18.96 18.50 -8.73
N GLY A 566 18.87 18.71 -10.06
CA GLY A 566 19.71 19.65 -10.81
C GLY A 566 21.17 19.23 -10.95
N GLN A 567 21.54 18.03 -10.50
CA GLN A 567 22.92 17.55 -10.52
C GLN A 567 23.06 16.16 -11.20
N GLY A 568 21.97 15.51 -11.58
CA GLY A 568 21.94 14.21 -12.22
C GLY A 568 22.39 13.05 -11.32
N ILE A 569 22.81 11.95 -11.94
CA ILE A 569 23.27 10.76 -11.22
C ILE A 569 24.57 11.05 -10.48
N LYS A 570 24.55 10.92 -9.16
CA LYS A 570 25.72 11.10 -8.27
C LYS A 570 26.40 9.80 -7.90
N ARG A 571 25.61 8.74 -7.77
CA ARG A 571 26.12 7.43 -7.36
C ARG A 571 25.35 6.35 -8.11
N THR A 572 26.06 5.32 -8.51
CA THR A 572 25.48 4.08 -9.07
C THR A 572 26.00 2.92 -8.25
N VAL A 573 25.08 2.10 -7.73
CA VAL A 573 25.39 0.90 -6.97
C VAL A 573 24.83 -0.28 -7.72
N LYS A 574 25.65 -1.29 -8.01
CA LYS A 574 25.19 -2.54 -8.62
C LYS A 574 24.40 -3.35 -7.60
N PHE A 575 23.36 -3.99 -8.05
CA PHE A 575 22.64 -4.96 -7.23
C PHE A 575 23.57 -6.08 -6.73
N VAL A 576 23.33 -6.53 -5.51
CA VAL A 576 24.00 -7.68 -4.93
C VAL A 576 23.42 -8.93 -5.58
N PRO A 577 24.21 -9.94 -5.97
CA PRO A 577 23.63 -11.18 -6.46
C PRO A 577 22.70 -11.81 -5.42
N ALA A 578 21.51 -12.25 -5.85
CA ALA A 578 20.52 -12.88 -4.97
C ALA A 578 21.15 -13.97 -4.10
N THR A 579 20.89 -13.92 -2.81
CA THR A 579 21.34 -14.94 -1.84
C THR A 579 20.68 -16.27 -2.16
N LYS A 580 21.51 -17.34 -2.35
CA LYS A 580 21.04 -18.68 -2.74
C LYS A 580 20.28 -19.37 -1.61
#